data_b9d8c0aab2c5c9624e3248b1b903fe43
#
_entry.id   b9d8c0aab2c5c9624e3248b1b903fe43
#
_cell.length_a   1.000
_cell.length_b   1.000
_cell.length_c   1.000
_cell.angle_alpha   90.00
_cell.angle_beta   90.00
_cell.angle_gamma   90.00
#
_symmetry.space_group_name_H-M   'P 1'
#
loop_
_entity.id
_entity.type
_entity.pdbx_description
1 polymer ?
#
loop_
_entity_poly.entity_id
_entity_poly.type
_entity_poly.pdbx_seq_one_letter_code
_entity_poly.pdbx_strand_id
1 'polypeptide(L)'
;ARYDAQTLEAAVELLRSSGIAGELLVLGITPQELYGSIAAYNVVQTVASYTYAAQLAACGPVRVHIKVDTGMSRLGLYCHTLDDVERTASEIERIAALPGLKVEGIFTHFAESDAPQSDFTHRQFGVFSALLAELKARGVDCGLRHCCNSAGILNFPEMHLDMVRAGIALYGCDPSPESRDSELRPAMSLHSRVAFVSRIRPGDTVSYGRSYTAERPLDTAVISIGYADGLSRALSGRWSVRINGRPAPLIGKICMDLCVADVTGIPCAPGDDVVVFGPDNSAEAMADRLGTIHYELLCSVKNRVPRRYI
;
A
#
# COMPACT_ATOMS: atom_id res chain seq x y z
N ALA A 1 -0.71 -0.57 13.34
CA ALA A 1 -1.95 -1.38 13.34
C ALA A 1 -1.83 -2.40 14.47
N ARG A 2 -2.78 -2.46 15.38
CA ARG A 2 -2.89 -3.59 16.30
C ARG A 2 -3.39 -4.77 15.49
N TYR A 3 -2.54 -5.76 15.31
CA TYR A 3 -2.95 -7.08 14.84
C TYR A 3 -3.54 -7.78 16.05
N ASP A 4 -4.84 -7.74 16.18
CA ASP A 4 -5.58 -8.56 17.16
C ASP A 4 -6.28 -9.73 16.43
N ALA A 5 -6.83 -10.67 17.19
CA ALA A 5 -7.52 -11.84 16.64
C ALA A 5 -8.63 -11.44 15.67
N GLN A 6 -9.34 -10.39 16.00
CA GLN A 6 -10.44 -9.89 15.18
C GLN A 6 -9.95 -9.41 13.82
N THR A 7 -8.72 -8.88 13.72
CA THR A 7 -8.17 -8.37 12.46
C THR A 7 -7.76 -9.52 11.53
N LEU A 8 -7.13 -10.58 12.01
CA LEU A 8 -6.78 -11.75 11.19
C LEU A 8 -8.04 -12.49 10.74
N GLU A 9 -8.94 -12.81 11.67
CA GLU A 9 -10.20 -13.48 11.41
C GLU A 9 -11.06 -12.70 10.44
N ALA A 10 -11.30 -11.41 10.71
CA ALA A 10 -12.08 -10.53 9.86
C ALA A 10 -11.48 -10.41 8.44
N ALA A 11 -10.15 -10.35 8.32
CA ALA A 11 -9.49 -10.31 7.01
C ALA A 11 -9.68 -11.62 6.24
N VAL A 12 -9.52 -12.77 6.91
CA VAL A 12 -9.73 -14.09 6.28
C VAL A 12 -11.19 -14.26 5.87
N GLU A 13 -12.14 -13.94 6.75
CA GLU A 13 -13.57 -14.02 6.46
C GLU A 13 -13.98 -13.12 5.30
N LEU A 14 -13.48 -11.89 5.27
CA LEU A 14 -13.73 -10.95 4.16
C LEU A 14 -13.22 -11.51 2.84
N LEU A 15 -12.00 -12.03 2.81
CA LEU A 15 -11.41 -12.61 1.59
C LEU A 15 -12.20 -13.86 1.14
N ARG A 16 -12.55 -14.75 2.05
CA ARG A 16 -13.31 -15.98 1.75
C ARG A 16 -14.74 -15.66 1.28
N SER A 17 -15.44 -14.75 1.95
CA SER A 17 -16.78 -14.31 1.53
C SER A 17 -16.78 -13.56 0.20
N SER A 18 -15.64 -12.94 -0.17
CA SER A 18 -15.44 -12.33 -1.48
C SER A 18 -15.05 -13.32 -2.59
N GLY A 19 -15.09 -14.65 -2.31
CA GLY A 19 -14.79 -15.68 -3.30
C GLY A 19 -13.31 -16.01 -3.49
N ILE A 20 -12.41 -15.47 -2.67
CA ILE A 20 -10.97 -15.78 -2.73
C ILE A 20 -10.74 -17.18 -2.14
N ALA A 21 -10.61 -18.17 -3.00
CA ALA A 21 -10.36 -19.57 -2.61
C ALA A 21 -8.88 -19.93 -2.47
N GLY A 22 -7.99 -19.10 -3.02
CA GLY A 22 -6.53 -19.33 -3.03
C GLY A 22 -5.90 -19.31 -1.63
N GLU A 23 -4.61 -19.59 -1.59
CA GLU A 23 -3.82 -19.55 -0.36
C GLU A 23 -3.71 -18.13 0.18
N LEU A 24 -3.70 -18.01 1.51
CA LEU A 24 -3.53 -16.75 2.20
C LEU A 24 -2.18 -16.75 2.92
N LEU A 25 -1.31 -15.82 2.53
CA LEU A 25 0.01 -15.62 3.14
C LEU A 25 0.01 -14.34 3.96
N VAL A 26 0.26 -14.45 5.27
CA VAL A 26 0.53 -13.31 6.16
C VAL A 26 1.97 -12.88 6.01
N LEU A 27 2.19 -11.69 5.46
CA LEU A 27 3.53 -11.13 5.20
C LEU A 27 4.21 -10.51 6.43
N GLY A 28 3.51 -10.42 7.55
CA GLY A 28 3.99 -9.87 8.82
C GLY A 28 4.09 -10.92 9.91
N ILE A 29 4.32 -10.45 11.14
CA ILE A 29 4.35 -11.29 12.35
C ILE A 29 2.96 -11.29 12.98
N THR A 30 2.47 -12.45 13.36
CA THR A 30 1.22 -12.63 14.10
C THR A 30 1.53 -12.71 15.59
N PRO A 31 0.80 -12.02 16.47
CA PRO A 31 0.95 -12.12 17.92
C PRO A 31 0.67 -13.55 18.44
N GLN A 32 1.28 -13.91 19.55
CA GLN A 32 1.24 -15.27 20.08
C GLN A 32 -0.19 -15.76 20.39
N GLU A 33 -1.03 -14.89 20.88
CA GLU A 33 -2.45 -15.15 21.16
C GLU A 33 -3.27 -15.60 19.95
N LEU A 34 -2.73 -15.39 18.73
CA LEU A 34 -3.38 -15.72 17.46
C LEU A 34 -2.79 -16.94 16.75
N TYR A 35 -1.82 -17.62 17.33
CA TYR A 35 -1.21 -18.78 16.67
C TYR A 35 -2.20 -19.88 16.37
N GLY A 36 -3.19 -20.10 17.26
CA GLY A 36 -4.29 -21.05 17.02
C GLY A 36 -5.12 -20.70 15.79
N SER A 37 -5.35 -19.42 15.54
CA SER A 37 -6.12 -18.96 14.37
C SER A 37 -5.37 -19.19 13.05
N ILE A 38 -4.03 -19.14 13.03
CA ILE A 38 -3.23 -19.45 11.84
C ILE A 38 -3.52 -20.86 11.35
N ALA A 39 -3.48 -21.84 12.24
CA ALA A 39 -3.76 -23.24 11.92
C ALA A 39 -5.24 -23.45 11.56
N ALA A 40 -6.17 -22.88 12.37
CA ALA A 40 -7.60 -23.03 12.18
C ALA A 40 -8.09 -22.51 10.81
N TYR A 41 -7.53 -21.40 10.35
CA TYR A 41 -7.87 -20.79 9.05
C TYR A 41 -7.00 -21.28 7.89
N ASN A 42 -6.09 -22.22 8.13
CA ASN A 42 -5.15 -22.73 7.14
C ASN A 42 -4.39 -21.60 6.40
N VAL A 43 -3.87 -20.66 7.16
CA VAL A 43 -3.13 -19.51 6.66
C VAL A 43 -1.64 -19.84 6.66
N VAL A 44 -0.92 -19.42 5.63
CA VAL A 44 0.54 -19.52 5.56
C VAL A 44 1.13 -18.34 6.33
N GLN A 45 2.02 -18.61 7.30
CA GLN A 45 2.61 -17.60 8.17
C GLN A 45 4.04 -17.25 7.77
N THR A 46 4.39 -15.96 7.78
CA THR A 46 5.79 -15.55 7.65
C THR A 46 6.56 -15.82 8.93
N VAL A 47 7.73 -16.43 8.80
CA VAL A 47 8.71 -16.66 9.87
C VAL A 47 9.94 -15.79 9.63
N ALA A 48 10.34 -15.03 10.66
CA ALA A 48 11.44 -14.06 10.59
C ALA A 48 12.57 -14.31 11.62
N SER A 49 12.46 -15.35 12.46
CA SER A 49 13.49 -15.77 13.41
C SER A 49 13.25 -17.20 13.85
N TYR A 50 14.32 -17.86 14.33
CA TYR A 50 14.20 -19.20 14.92
C TYR A 50 13.28 -19.24 16.14
N THR A 51 13.36 -18.25 17.03
CA THR A 51 12.52 -18.19 18.23
C THR A 51 11.04 -18.13 17.88
N TYR A 52 10.67 -17.28 16.91
CA TYR A 52 9.28 -17.18 16.43
C TYR A 52 8.83 -18.49 15.78
N ALA A 53 9.69 -19.11 14.96
CA ALA A 53 9.43 -20.39 14.34
C ALA A 53 9.16 -21.50 15.38
N ALA A 54 9.99 -21.59 16.41
CA ALA A 54 9.85 -22.58 17.48
C ALA A 54 8.55 -22.40 18.28
N GLN A 55 8.15 -21.16 18.54
CA GLN A 55 6.88 -20.86 19.20
C GLN A 55 5.67 -21.29 18.35
N LEU A 56 5.71 -21.04 17.06
CA LEU A 56 4.66 -21.48 16.12
C LEU A 56 4.59 -23.01 16.04
N ALA A 57 5.74 -23.67 15.91
CA ALA A 57 5.84 -25.13 15.84
C ALA A 57 5.23 -25.82 17.07
N ALA A 58 5.33 -25.20 18.25
CA ALA A 58 4.76 -25.71 19.48
C ALA A 58 3.22 -25.67 19.54
N CYS A 59 2.57 -24.88 18.67
CA CYS A 59 1.12 -24.70 18.64
C CYS A 59 0.42 -25.67 17.67
N GLY A 60 1.17 -26.51 16.94
CA GLY A 60 0.62 -27.49 15.98
C GLY A 60 1.20 -27.33 14.57
N PRO A 61 0.68 -28.10 13.59
CA PRO A 61 1.19 -28.02 12.24
C PRO A 61 0.84 -26.66 11.60
N VAL A 62 1.88 -25.90 11.19
CA VAL A 62 1.76 -24.59 10.55
C VAL A 62 2.56 -24.57 9.27
N ARG A 63 1.96 -24.04 8.20
CA ARG A 63 2.59 -23.77 6.90
C ARG A 63 3.27 -22.42 6.97
N VAL A 64 4.53 -22.32 6.50
CA VAL A 64 5.30 -21.09 6.67
C VAL A 64 6.08 -20.70 5.41
N HIS A 65 6.25 -19.39 5.22
CA HIS A 65 7.30 -18.83 4.37
C HIS A 65 8.37 -18.17 5.22
N ILE A 66 9.63 -18.46 4.94
CA ILE A 66 10.77 -17.88 5.65
C ILE A 66 11.09 -16.52 5.05
N LYS A 67 11.14 -15.49 5.89
CA LYS A 67 11.51 -14.13 5.48
C LYS A 67 13.00 -13.89 5.76
N VAL A 68 13.73 -13.51 4.72
CA VAL A 68 15.13 -13.07 4.79
C VAL A 68 15.18 -11.55 4.63
N ASP A 69 15.97 -10.89 5.45
CA ASP A 69 16.28 -9.48 5.30
C ASP A 69 17.61 -9.33 4.59
N THR A 70 17.58 -8.89 3.35
CA THR A 70 18.76 -8.66 2.51
C THR A 70 19.14 -7.18 2.41
N GLY A 71 18.61 -6.33 3.30
CA GLY A 71 18.99 -4.92 3.34
C GLY A 71 17.84 -3.94 3.48
N MET A 72 16.59 -4.40 3.70
CA MET A 72 15.49 -3.50 4.02
C MET A 72 15.45 -3.11 5.51
N SER A 73 16.09 -3.91 6.38
CA SER A 73 16.20 -3.68 7.82
C SER A 73 14.87 -3.50 8.55
N ARG A 74 13.86 -4.29 8.14
CA ARG A 74 12.51 -4.19 8.69
C ARG A 74 12.04 -5.48 9.37
N LEU A 75 12.22 -6.62 8.72
CA LEU A 75 11.75 -7.93 9.16
C LEU A 75 12.50 -9.01 8.39
N GLY A 76 12.91 -10.09 9.07
CA GLY A 76 13.54 -11.25 8.44
C GLY A 76 14.85 -11.68 9.12
N LEU A 77 15.31 -12.87 8.76
CA LEU A 77 16.62 -13.37 9.12
C LEU A 77 17.68 -12.48 8.46
N TYR A 78 18.60 -11.96 9.24
CA TYR A 78 19.61 -11.01 8.76
C TYR A 78 20.59 -11.68 7.79
N CYS A 79 20.67 -11.15 6.55
CA CYS A 79 21.57 -11.62 5.51
C CYS A 79 21.87 -10.47 4.53
N HIS A 80 22.64 -9.46 4.97
CA HIS A 80 22.86 -8.23 4.20
C HIS A 80 24.05 -8.33 3.25
N THR A 81 24.95 -9.28 3.49
CA THR A 81 26.16 -9.50 2.69
C THR A 81 26.37 -10.98 2.38
N LEU A 82 27.29 -11.28 1.49
CA LEU A 82 27.67 -12.67 1.17
C LEU A 82 28.27 -13.38 2.40
N ASP A 83 28.92 -12.66 3.30
CA ASP A 83 29.52 -13.21 4.53
C ASP A 83 28.45 -13.70 5.53
N ASP A 84 27.21 -13.23 5.40
CA ASP A 84 26.10 -13.66 6.26
C ASP A 84 25.46 -14.98 5.79
N VAL A 85 25.70 -15.40 4.54
CA VAL A 85 24.98 -16.49 3.87
C VAL A 85 25.08 -17.81 4.65
N GLU A 86 26.29 -18.21 5.05
CA GLU A 86 26.51 -19.49 5.76
C GLU A 86 25.74 -19.53 7.09
N ARG A 87 25.86 -18.48 7.88
CA ARG A 87 25.16 -18.35 9.18
C ARG A 87 23.65 -18.39 8.99
N THR A 88 23.13 -17.63 8.03
CA THR A 88 21.68 -17.54 7.77
C THR A 88 21.14 -18.85 7.22
N ALA A 89 21.89 -19.53 6.34
CA ALA A 89 21.53 -20.85 5.86
C ALA A 89 21.43 -21.88 7.00
N SER A 90 22.39 -21.86 7.95
CA SER A 90 22.34 -22.72 9.14
C SER A 90 21.14 -22.45 10.03
N GLU A 91 20.71 -21.20 10.18
CA GLU A 91 19.51 -20.85 10.92
C GLU A 91 18.24 -21.33 10.20
N ILE A 92 18.18 -21.19 8.86
CA ILE A 92 17.07 -21.67 8.04
C ILE A 92 16.95 -23.18 8.10
N GLU A 93 18.07 -23.91 8.01
CA GLU A 93 18.11 -25.36 8.15
C GLU A 93 17.54 -25.82 9.50
N ARG A 94 17.90 -25.15 10.58
CA ARG A 94 17.32 -25.42 11.93
C ARG A 94 15.83 -25.12 11.99
N ILE A 95 15.36 -24.05 11.32
CA ILE A 95 13.92 -23.74 11.24
C ILE A 95 13.18 -24.82 10.45
N ALA A 96 13.72 -25.23 9.31
CA ALA A 96 13.11 -26.26 8.48
C ALA A 96 13.04 -27.65 9.17
N ALA A 97 13.96 -27.91 10.10
CA ALA A 97 13.98 -29.14 10.90
C ALA A 97 12.99 -29.12 12.10
N LEU A 98 12.31 -28.02 12.39
CA LEU A 98 11.36 -27.95 13.49
C LEU A 98 10.13 -28.82 13.22
N PRO A 99 9.81 -29.79 14.09
CA PRO A 99 8.61 -30.59 13.97
C PRO A 99 7.37 -29.69 14.11
N GLY A 100 6.38 -29.87 13.24
CA GLY A 100 5.18 -29.05 13.21
C GLY A 100 5.25 -27.82 12.29
N LEU A 101 6.40 -27.54 11.66
CA LEU A 101 6.47 -26.57 10.58
C LEU A 101 6.58 -27.22 9.21
N LYS A 102 5.84 -26.69 8.25
CA LYS A 102 5.99 -27.01 6.85
C LYS A 102 6.48 -25.76 6.11
N VAL A 103 7.74 -25.73 5.72
CA VAL A 103 8.30 -24.63 4.91
C VAL A 103 7.78 -24.80 3.48
N GLU A 104 7.05 -23.79 2.98
CA GLU A 104 6.47 -23.78 1.63
C GLU A 104 6.96 -22.63 0.78
N GLY A 105 7.76 -21.73 1.37
CA GLY A 105 8.38 -20.65 0.62
C GLY A 105 9.47 -19.92 1.39
N ILE A 106 10.25 -19.16 0.64
CA ILE A 106 11.29 -18.26 1.15
C ILE A 106 11.27 -16.96 0.36
N PHE A 107 11.44 -15.84 1.05
CA PHE A 107 11.40 -14.56 0.37
C PHE A 107 12.22 -13.46 1.03
N THR A 108 12.58 -12.48 0.20
CA THR A 108 13.07 -11.17 0.66
C THR A 108 12.14 -10.05 0.19
N HIS A 109 12.51 -8.80 0.47
CA HIS A 109 11.79 -7.62 0.00
C HIS A 109 12.80 -6.54 -0.39
N PHE A 110 12.66 -6.05 -1.61
CA PHE A 110 13.52 -5.00 -2.13
C PHE A 110 13.20 -3.65 -1.49
N ALA A 111 14.22 -2.93 -1.09
CA ALA A 111 14.09 -1.63 -0.44
C ALA A 111 13.98 -0.48 -1.44
N GLU A 112 14.56 -0.65 -2.65
CA GLU A 112 14.77 0.44 -3.62
C GLU A 112 14.48 0.01 -5.07
N SER A 113 13.54 -0.93 -5.25
CA SER A 113 13.17 -1.42 -6.58
C SER A 113 12.39 -0.41 -7.43
N ASP A 114 11.94 0.69 -6.85
CA ASP A 114 11.33 1.84 -7.50
C ASP A 114 12.36 2.78 -8.15
N ALA A 115 13.65 2.63 -7.85
CA ALA A 115 14.78 3.33 -8.46
C ALA A 115 15.61 2.35 -9.31
N PRO A 116 15.25 2.07 -10.57
CA PRO A 116 15.89 1.04 -11.39
C PRO A 116 17.36 1.31 -11.70
N GLN A 117 17.84 2.54 -11.53
CA GLN A 117 19.25 2.92 -11.69
C GLN A 117 20.11 2.56 -10.49
N SER A 118 19.50 2.25 -9.33
CA SER A 118 20.24 1.89 -8.13
C SER A 118 20.75 0.46 -8.19
N ASP A 119 22.03 0.26 -7.90
CA ASP A 119 22.64 -1.07 -7.77
C ASP A 119 22.15 -1.83 -6.52
N PHE A 120 21.41 -1.18 -5.63
CA PHE A 120 21.04 -1.78 -4.35
C PHE A 120 20.12 -2.98 -4.50
N THR A 121 19.15 -2.90 -5.41
CA THR A 121 18.25 -4.03 -5.71
C THR A 121 19.02 -5.23 -6.27
N HIS A 122 19.98 -5.00 -7.17
CA HIS A 122 20.86 -6.06 -7.69
C HIS A 122 21.72 -6.69 -6.59
N ARG A 123 22.24 -5.89 -5.65
CA ARG A 123 22.98 -6.42 -4.47
C ARG A 123 22.08 -7.27 -3.57
N GLN A 124 20.88 -6.80 -3.25
CA GLN A 124 19.90 -7.57 -2.46
C GLN A 124 19.57 -8.90 -3.14
N PHE A 125 19.35 -8.89 -4.45
CA PHE A 125 19.06 -10.09 -5.23
C PHE A 125 20.26 -11.03 -5.30
N GLY A 126 21.48 -10.50 -5.44
CA GLY A 126 22.72 -11.29 -5.43
C GLY A 126 22.93 -12.04 -4.12
N VAL A 127 22.73 -11.37 -2.98
CA VAL A 127 22.82 -11.99 -1.65
C VAL A 127 21.73 -13.06 -1.49
N PHE A 128 20.49 -12.76 -1.88
CA PHE A 128 19.38 -13.71 -1.81
C PHE A 128 19.63 -14.94 -2.69
N SER A 129 20.15 -14.75 -3.90
CA SER A 129 20.47 -15.82 -4.83
C SER A 129 21.61 -16.73 -4.31
N ALA A 130 22.62 -16.14 -3.68
CA ALA A 130 23.69 -16.88 -3.03
C ALA A 130 23.17 -17.73 -1.86
N LEU A 131 22.29 -17.18 -1.05
CA LEU A 131 21.63 -17.91 0.04
C LEU A 131 20.79 -19.08 -0.49
N LEU A 132 20.02 -18.88 -1.56
CA LEU A 132 19.24 -19.96 -2.20
C LEU A 132 20.13 -21.07 -2.74
N ALA A 133 21.28 -20.71 -3.33
CA ALA A 133 22.25 -21.69 -3.81
C ALA A 133 22.88 -22.50 -2.66
N GLU A 134 23.22 -21.86 -1.56
CA GLU A 134 23.74 -22.51 -0.34
C GLU A 134 22.71 -23.47 0.28
N LEU A 135 21.45 -23.04 0.43
CA LEU A 135 20.36 -23.90 0.93
C LEU A 135 20.15 -25.13 0.05
N LYS A 136 20.18 -24.94 -1.27
CA LYS A 136 20.11 -26.05 -2.23
C LYS A 136 21.29 -27.03 -2.08
N ALA A 137 22.52 -26.51 -1.90
CA ALA A 137 23.71 -27.34 -1.68
C ALA A 137 23.61 -28.17 -0.39
N ARG A 138 22.94 -27.64 0.64
CA ARG A 138 22.65 -28.36 1.90
C ARG A 138 21.45 -29.31 1.81
N GLY A 139 20.76 -29.36 0.67
CA GLY A 139 19.56 -30.20 0.51
C GLY A 139 18.32 -29.65 1.23
N VAL A 140 18.30 -28.36 1.60
CA VAL A 140 17.15 -27.70 2.21
C VAL A 140 16.19 -27.23 1.13
N ASP A 141 15.01 -27.83 1.05
CA ASP A 141 13.92 -27.36 0.19
C ASP A 141 13.15 -26.23 0.89
N CYS A 142 13.15 -25.05 0.29
CA CYS A 142 12.43 -23.87 0.80
C CYS A 142 11.14 -23.56 0.04
N GLY A 143 10.70 -24.42 -0.89
CA GLY A 143 9.49 -24.21 -1.69
C GLY A 143 9.56 -22.98 -2.60
N LEU A 144 8.49 -22.19 -2.65
CA LEU A 144 8.36 -21.02 -3.53
C LEU A 144 9.31 -19.89 -3.15
N ARG A 145 10.09 -19.42 -4.11
CA ARG A 145 11.05 -18.32 -3.93
C ARG A 145 10.45 -17.03 -4.49
N HIS A 146 10.47 -15.95 -3.72
CA HIS A 146 9.93 -14.67 -4.19
C HIS A 146 10.61 -13.45 -3.57
N CYS A 147 10.80 -12.39 -4.37
CA CYS A 147 11.42 -11.15 -3.92
C CYS A 147 10.72 -9.89 -4.43
N CYS A 148 10.14 -9.91 -5.64
CA CYS A 148 9.59 -8.73 -6.30
C CYS A 148 8.30 -8.24 -5.64
N ASN A 149 8.29 -6.96 -5.24
CA ASN A 149 7.11 -6.13 -5.00
C ASN A 149 6.61 -5.54 -6.33
N SER A 150 5.65 -4.61 -6.33
CA SER A 150 5.12 -4.00 -7.55
C SER A 150 6.20 -3.36 -8.43
N ALA A 151 7.13 -2.61 -7.83
CA ALA A 151 8.25 -2.01 -8.58
C ALA A 151 9.22 -3.08 -9.12
N GLY A 152 9.53 -4.09 -8.31
CA GLY A 152 10.35 -5.22 -8.75
C GLY A 152 9.73 -6.00 -9.92
N ILE A 153 8.40 -6.09 -9.98
CA ILE A 153 7.69 -6.72 -11.11
C ILE A 153 7.92 -5.95 -12.40
N LEU A 154 7.81 -4.62 -12.35
CA LEU A 154 7.89 -3.78 -13.54
C LEU A 154 9.33 -3.54 -14.00
N ASN A 155 10.25 -3.32 -13.06
CA ASN A 155 11.61 -2.89 -13.36
C ASN A 155 12.64 -4.02 -13.46
N PHE A 156 12.36 -5.21 -12.89
CA PHE A 156 13.31 -6.32 -12.81
C PHE A 156 12.65 -7.67 -13.14
N PRO A 157 12.16 -7.86 -14.38
CA PRO A 157 11.46 -9.08 -14.77
C PRO A 157 12.32 -10.35 -14.62
N GLU A 158 13.65 -10.23 -14.75
CA GLU A 158 14.61 -11.31 -14.54
C GLU A 158 14.71 -11.81 -13.09
N MET A 159 14.16 -11.04 -12.13
CA MET A 159 14.17 -11.37 -10.71
C MET A 159 12.83 -11.95 -10.20
N HIS A 160 11.88 -12.28 -11.06
CA HIS A 160 10.53 -12.73 -10.64
C HIS A 160 10.54 -14.02 -9.82
N LEU A 161 11.50 -14.92 -10.09
CA LEU A 161 11.58 -16.25 -9.48
C LEU A 161 10.28 -17.06 -9.67
N ASP A 162 9.79 -17.73 -8.60
CA ASP A 162 8.59 -18.59 -8.69
C ASP A 162 7.28 -17.83 -8.47
N MET A 163 7.33 -16.68 -7.78
CA MET A 163 6.15 -15.88 -7.43
C MET A 163 6.52 -14.40 -7.30
N VAL A 164 5.58 -13.53 -7.62
CA VAL A 164 5.68 -12.07 -7.41
C VAL A 164 4.57 -11.60 -6.47
N ARG A 165 4.76 -10.41 -5.88
CA ARG A 165 3.80 -9.81 -4.95
C ARG A 165 3.34 -8.45 -5.47
N ALA A 166 2.34 -8.48 -6.34
CA ALA A 166 1.70 -7.26 -6.81
C ALA A 166 0.89 -6.62 -5.67
N GLY A 167 1.24 -5.39 -5.32
CA GLY A 167 0.52 -4.56 -4.34
C GLY A 167 -0.14 -3.39 -5.03
N ILE A 168 0.54 -2.24 -5.05
CA ILE A 168 -0.02 -1.00 -5.61
C ILE A 168 -0.31 -1.11 -7.12
N ALA A 169 0.41 -1.94 -7.86
CA ALA A 169 0.15 -2.19 -9.27
C ALA A 169 -1.26 -2.76 -9.51
N LEU A 170 -1.85 -3.49 -8.54
CA LEU A 170 -3.25 -3.96 -8.63
C LEU A 170 -4.26 -2.81 -8.58
N TYR A 171 -3.88 -1.68 -7.98
CA TYR A 171 -4.68 -0.46 -7.99
C TYR A 171 -4.44 0.40 -9.22
N GLY A 172 -3.60 -0.08 -10.15
CA GLY A 172 -3.28 0.62 -11.40
C GLY A 172 -2.43 1.86 -11.21
N CYS A 173 -1.69 1.95 -10.10
CA CYS A 173 -0.76 3.04 -9.83
C CYS A 173 0.66 2.57 -10.04
N ASP A 174 1.48 3.41 -10.69
CA ASP A 174 2.88 3.11 -10.93
C ASP A 174 3.71 3.32 -9.66
N PRO A 175 4.43 2.29 -9.19
CA PRO A 175 5.27 2.40 -7.99
C PRO A 175 6.53 3.23 -8.20
N SER A 176 6.94 3.50 -9.45
CA SER A 176 8.20 4.17 -9.78
C SER A 176 7.93 5.56 -10.35
N PRO A 177 8.40 6.64 -9.70
CA PRO A 177 8.22 8.00 -10.20
C PRO A 177 8.83 8.22 -11.61
N GLU A 178 9.84 7.45 -11.95
CA GLU A 178 10.66 7.60 -13.17
C GLU A 178 10.12 6.77 -14.35
N SER A 179 9.32 5.73 -14.10
CA SER A 179 8.78 4.82 -15.10
C SER A 179 7.28 5.02 -15.36
N ARG A 180 6.79 6.24 -15.31
CA ARG A 180 5.36 6.61 -15.46
C ARG A 180 4.74 6.24 -16.83
N ASP A 181 5.41 5.43 -17.62
CA ASP A 181 4.98 4.96 -18.93
C ASP A 181 4.35 3.56 -18.87
N SER A 182 3.87 3.18 -17.69
CA SER A 182 3.26 1.86 -17.51
C SER A 182 1.85 1.83 -18.11
N GLU A 183 1.48 0.68 -18.67
CA GLU A 183 0.11 0.41 -19.16
C GLU A 183 -0.89 0.25 -18.00
N LEU A 184 -0.49 0.59 -16.77
CA LEU A 184 -1.34 0.52 -15.59
C LEU A 184 -2.48 1.53 -15.69
N ARG A 185 -3.68 1.09 -15.34
CA ARG A 185 -4.87 1.93 -15.32
C ARG A 185 -5.39 2.07 -13.90
N PRO A 186 -5.53 3.32 -13.36
CA PRO A 186 -6.06 3.53 -12.03
C PRO A 186 -7.41 2.85 -11.83
N ALA A 187 -7.48 1.96 -10.84
CA ALA A 187 -8.69 1.22 -10.47
C ALA A 187 -9.55 1.95 -9.44
N MET A 188 -9.05 3.06 -8.87
CA MET A 188 -9.76 3.81 -7.83
C MET A 188 -9.89 5.28 -8.22
N SER A 189 -11.09 5.82 -8.01
CA SER A 189 -11.37 7.25 -8.05
C SER A 189 -12.15 7.67 -6.80
N LEU A 190 -11.96 8.92 -6.36
CA LEU A 190 -12.68 9.50 -5.24
C LEU A 190 -13.58 10.61 -5.76
N HIS A 191 -14.87 10.44 -5.52
CA HIS A 191 -15.91 11.37 -5.94
C HIS A 191 -16.62 11.99 -4.76
N SER A 192 -17.18 13.17 -5.00
CA SER A 192 -18.06 13.86 -4.08
C SER A 192 -19.17 14.60 -4.87
N ARG A 193 -19.92 15.46 -4.19
CA ARG A 193 -20.97 16.27 -4.79
C ARG A 193 -20.85 17.73 -4.38
N VAL A 194 -21.24 18.62 -5.29
CA VAL A 194 -21.51 20.01 -4.95
C VAL A 194 -22.71 20.05 -4.01
N ALA A 195 -22.53 20.60 -2.81
CA ALA A 195 -23.59 20.76 -1.82
C ALA A 195 -24.32 22.12 -1.96
N PHE A 196 -23.56 23.16 -2.29
CA PHE A 196 -24.08 24.51 -2.33
C PHE A 196 -23.22 25.38 -3.28
N VAL A 197 -23.86 26.33 -3.96
CA VAL A 197 -23.19 27.31 -4.81
C VAL A 197 -23.53 28.70 -4.32
N SER A 198 -22.55 29.58 -4.24
CA SER A 198 -22.77 30.97 -3.84
C SER A 198 -21.80 31.90 -4.59
N ARG A 199 -22.07 33.21 -4.50
CA ARG A 199 -21.21 34.25 -5.00
C ARG A 199 -20.70 35.09 -3.85
N ILE A 200 -19.39 35.29 -3.80
CA ILE A 200 -18.71 36.15 -2.83
C ILE A 200 -18.17 37.40 -3.50
N ARG A 201 -17.97 38.45 -2.72
CA ARG A 201 -17.50 39.78 -3.17
C ARG A 201 -16.02 39.97 -2.87
N PRO A 202 -15.35 40.93 -3.54
CA PRO A 202 -14.02 41.35 -3.14
C PRO A 202 -13.96 41.71 -1.64
N GLY A 203 -12.96 41.20 -0.93
CA GLY A 203 -12.80 41.36 0.51
C GLY A 203 -13.45 40.33 1.38
N ASP A 204 -14.40 39.54 0.83
CA ASP A 204 -14.97 38.39 1.55
C ASP A 204 -13.91 37.31 1.77
N THR A 205 -14.02 36.60 2.89
CA THR A 205 -13.06 35.59 3.28
C THR A 205 -13.67 34.19 3.32
N VAL A 206 -12.84 33.16 3.06
CA VAL A 206 -13.29 31.77 3.00
C VAL A 206 -12.61 30.94 4.08
N SER A 207 -13.43 30.12 4.77
CA SER A 207 -13.03 29.05 5.68
C SER A 207 -12.31 29.53 6.96
N TYR A 208 -11.89 28.53 7.78
CA TYR A 208 -11.26 28.77 9.08
C TYR A 208 -9.99 29.61 8.98
N GLY A 209 -9.88 30.57 9.92
CA GLY A 209 -8.76 31.50 9.99
C GLY A 209 -8.76 32.50 8.85
N ARG A 210 -9.87 32.63 8.10
CA ARG A 210 -9.99 33.58 6.99
C ARG A 210 -8.81 33.42 6.02
N SER A 211 -8.43 32.16 5.72
CA SER A 211 -7.17 31.81 5.04
C SER A 211 -7.16 32.10 3.54
N TYR A 212 -8.28 32.52 3.00
CA TYR A 212 -8.43 33.02 1.63
C TYR A 212 -9.24 34.31 1.65
N THR A 213 -8.84 35.33 0.90
CA THR A 213 -9.59 36.56 0.70
C THR A 213 -9.86 36.74 -0.78
N ALA A 214 -11.09 36.95 -1.16
CA ALA A 214 -11.46 37.20 -2.55
C ALA A 214 -10.96 38.59 -3.01
N GLU A 215 -10.18 38.61 -4.09
CA GLU A 215 -9.71 39.85 -4.69
C GLU A 215 -10.67 40.42 -5.76
N ARG A 216 -11.53 39.54 -6.28
CA ARG A 216 -12.56 39.84 -7.29
C ARG A 216 -13.85 39.10 -6.91
N PRO A 217 -14.99 39.42 -7.55
CA PRO A 217 -16.18 38.60 -7.39
C PRO A 217 -15.91 37.15 -7.84
N LEU A 218 -16.26 36.15 -6.99
CA LEU A 218 -16.07 34.72 -7.28
C LEU A 218 -17.39 33.99 -7.14
N ASP A 219 -17.61 33.04 -8.03
CA ASP A 219 -18.62 31.98 -7.83
C ASP A 219 -17.91 30.83 -7.10
N THR A 220 -18.51 30.35 -6.01
CA THR A 220 -17.90 29.33 -5.15
C THR A 220 -18.81 28.12 -5.02
N ALA A 221 -18.23 26.93 -4.96
CA ALA A 221 -18.94 25.69 -4.66
C ALA A 221 -18.45 25.10 -3.33
N VAL A 222 -19.37 24.78 -2.45
CA VAL A 222 -19.12 23.96 -1.27
C VAL A 222 -19.27 22.49 -1.68
N ILE A 223 -18.28 21.68 -1.35
CA ILE A 223 -18.18 20.28 -1.72
C ILE A 223 -18.26 19.42 -0.46
N SER A 224 -19.06 18.37 -0.51
CA SER A 224 -19.35 17.46 0.62
C SER A 224 -18.21 16.46 0.86
N ILE A 225 -16.97 16.94 1.07
CA ILE A 225 -15.81 16.12 1.42
C ILE A 225 -14.81 16.92 2.24
N GLY A 226 -14.18 16.29 3.22
CA GLY A 226 -13.17 16.90 4.05
C GLY A 226 -12.13 15.90 4.57
N TYR A 227 -11.36 16.32 5.58
CA TYR A 227 -10.27 15.48 6.07
C TYR A 227 -10.76 14.23 6.85
N ALA A 228 -12.00 14.20 7.32
CA ALA A 228 -12.59 13.00 7.91
C ALA A 228 -12.86 11.91 6.87
N ASP A 229 -12.94 12.27 5.59
CA ASP A 229 -13.16 11.35 4.48
C ASP A 229 -11.84 10.85 3.84
N GLY A 230 -10.73 11.54 4.11
CA GLY A 230 -9.42 11.25 3.55
C GLY A 230 -8.84 12.39 2.68
N LEU A 231 -9.58 13.50 2.47
CA LEU A 231 -9.03 14.68 1.78
C LEU A 231 -8.14 15.48 2.73
N SER A 232 -6.82 15.30 2.63
CA SER A 232 -5.86 15.91 3.56
C SER A 232 -6.01 17.44 3.64
N ARG A 233 -6.00 17.96 4.87
CA ARG A 233 -6.03 19.40 5.13
C ARG A 233 -4.81 20.15 4.58
N ALA A 234 -3.70 19.47 4.35
CA ALA A 234 -2.50 20.04 3.74
C ALA A 234 -2.68 20.41 2.25
N LEU A 235 -3.74 19.94 1.62
CA LEU A 235 -4.14 20.32 0.26
C LEU A 235 -4.89 21.65 0.17
N SER A 236 -5.16 22.32 1.29
CA SER A 236 -5.84 23.62 1.33
C SER A 236 -5.11 24.64 0.46
N GLY A 237 -5.77 25.16 -0.59
CA GLY A 237 -5.18 26.09 -1.55
C GLY A 237 -4.09 25.49 -2.46
N ARG A 238 -3.89 24.18 -2.45
CA ARG A 238 -2.81 23.49 -3.18
C ARG A 238 -3.29 22.42 -4.16
N TRP A 239 -4.60 22.20 -4.21
CA TRP A 239 -5.22 21.18 -5.06
C TRP A 239 -6.41 21.76 -5.82
N SER A 240 -6.72 21.17 -6.97
CA SER A 240 -7.93 21.42 -7.72
C SER A 240 -8.73 20.15 -7.82
N VAL A 241 -10.02 20.21 -7.59
CA VAL A 241 -10.96 19.15 -7.93
C VAL A 241 -11.47 19.35 -9.36
N ARG A 242 -12.12 18.35 -9.95
CA ARG A 242 -12.79 18.54 -11.24
C ARG A 242 -14.30 18.58 -11.06
N ILE A 243 -14.93 19.59 -11.64
CA ILE A 243 -16.39 19.75 -11.70
C ILE A 243 -16.76 19.93 -13.18
N ASN A 244 -17.64 19.08 -13.68
CA ASN A 244 -18.02 19.07 -15.10
C ASN A 244 -16.81 19.04 -16.05
N GLY A 245 -15.78 18.21 -15.71
CA GLY A 245 -14.55 18.05 -16.47
C GLY A 245 -13.55 19.21 -16.36
N ARG A 246 -13.86 20.29 -15.65
CA ARG A 246 -13.01 21.49 -15.52
C ARG A 246 -12.33 21.53 -14.15
N PRO A 247 -11.05 21.96 -14.06
CA PRO A 247 -10.36 22.11 -12.81
C PRO A 247 -10.93 23.30 -12.02
N ALA A 248 -11.32 23.03 -10.76
CA ALA A 248 -11.81 24.00 -9.80
C ALA A 248 -10.85 24.04 -8.59
N PRO A 249 -10.06 25.10 -8.40
CA PRO A 249 -9.09 25.17 -7.32
C PRO A 249 -9.79 25.26 -5.97
N LEU A 250 -9.27 24.50 -5.00
CA LEU A 250 -9.72 24.60 -3.61
C LEU A 250 -9.23 25.90 -3.00
N ILE A 251 -10.12 26.67 -2.39
CA ILE A 251 -9.86 27.93 -1.72
C ILE A 251 -10.17 27.85 -0.23
N GLY A 252 -9.40 28.55 0.58
CA GLY A 252 -9.52 28.45 2.03
C GLY A 252 -9.07 27.09 2.56
N LYS A 253 -9.30 26.85 3.85
CA LYS A 253 -8.90 25.60 4.51
C LYS A 253 -9.95 24.52 4.31
N ILE A 254 -9.50 23.30 4.02
CA ILE A 254 -10.33 22.10 4.02
C ILE A 254 -10.80 21.86 5.46
N CYS A 255 -12.12 21.64 5.64
CA CYS A 255 -12.77 21.39 6.90
C CYS A 255 -12.91 19.89 7.16
N MET A 256 -13.60 19.50 8.24
CA MET A 256 -13.80 18.09 8.59
C MET A 256 -14.58 17.35 7.50
N ASP A 257 -15.69 17.92 7.03
CA ASP A 257 -16.64 17.28 6.13
C ASP A 257 -16.91 18.08 4.85
N LEU A 258 -16.31 19.25 4.71
CA LEU A 258 -16.54 20.19 3.62
C LEU A 258 -15.24 20.84 3.14
N CYS A 259 -15.20 21.22 1.86
CA CYS A 259 -14.22 22.14 1.30
C CYS A 259 -14.91 23.09 0.33
N VAL A 260 -14.20 24.17 -0.07
CA VAL A 260 -14.70 25.20 -0.97
C VAL A 260 -13.81 25.28 -2.20
N ALA A 261 -14.41 25.36 -3.39
CA ALA A 261 -13.70 25.57 -4.65
C ALA A 261 -14.15 26.89 -5.32
N ASP A 262 -13.23 27.56 -6.01
CA ASP A 262 -13.56 28.61 -6.97
C ASP A 262 -14.09 27.96 -8.25
N VAL A 263 -15.34 28.26 -8.59
CA VAL A 263 -16.02 27.75 -9.78
C VAL A 263 -16.37 28.88 -10.75
N THR A 264 -15.70 30.02 -10.66
CA THR A 264 -15.96 31.17 -11.55
C THR A 264 -15.72 30.74 -13.00
N GLY A 265 -16.78 30.88 -13.81
CA GLY A 265 -16.78 30.46 -15.21
C GLY A 265 -16.96 28.95 -15.44
N ILE A 266 -17.20 28.19 -14.37
CA ILE A 266 -17.56 26.75 -14.44
C ILE A 266 -19.06 26.62 -14.12
N PRO A 267 -19.90 26.28 -15.09
CA PRO A 267 -21.29 25.99 -14.80
C PRO A 267 -21.39 24.83 -13.83
N CYS A 268 -21.98 25.02 -12.67
CA CYS A 268 -22.25 23.96 -11.71
C CYS A 268 -23.46 24.27 -10.83
N ALA A 269 -24.08 23.23 -10.32
CA ALA A 269 -25.26 23.30 -9.46
C ALA A 269 -25.12 22.31 -8.29
N PRO A 270 -25.86 22.47 -7.20
CA PRO A 270 -25.97 21.45 -6.16
C PRO A 270 -26.35 20.09 -6.74
N GLY A 271 -25.61 19.04 -6.36
CA GLY A 271 -25.78 17.68 -6.86
C GLY A 271 -24.81 17.29 -7.97
N ASP A 272 -24.12 18.24 -8.60
CA ASP A 272 -23.12 17.94 -9.64
C ASP A 272 -21.98 17.11 -9.09
N ASP A 273 -21.44 16.23 -9.95
CA ASP A 273 -20.32 15.34 -9.62
C ASP A 273 -19.02 16.12 -9.49
N VAL A 274 -18.26 15.73 -8.48
CA VAL A 274 -16.92 16.29 -8.20
C VAL A 274 -15.91 15.17 -8.16
N VAL A 275 -14.93 15.19 -9.05
CA VAL A 275 -13.81 14.25 -9.03
C VAL A 275 -12.67 14.85 -8.18
N VAL A 276 -12.39 14.21 -7.06
CA VAL A 276 -11.32 14.61 -6.14
C VAL A 276 -9.97 14.08 -6.62
N PHE A 277 -9.92 12.79 -6.95
CA PHE A 277 -8.86 12.17 -7.75
C PHE A 277 -9.44 11.02 -8.59
N GLY A 278 -8.78 10.69 -9.69
CA GLY A 278 -9.23 9.70 -10.66
C GLY A 278 -8.41 9.80 -11.95
N PRO A 279 -8.90 9.25 -13.08
CA PRO A 279 -8.15 9.20 -14.35
C PRO A 279 -7.61 10.55 -14.82
N ASP A 280 -8.42 11.62 -14.72
CA ASP A 280 -8.05 12.97 -15.18
C ASP A 280 -7.50 13.88 -14.07
N ASN A 281 -7.32 13.36 -12.87
CA ASN A 281 -6.86 14.09 -11.69
C ASN A 281 -6.11 13.13 -10.77
N SER A 282 -4.91 12.72 -11.18
CA SER A 282 -4.26 11.51 -10.68
C SER A 282 -3.95 11.53 -9.18
N ALA A 283 -4.04 10.36 -8.57
CA ALA A 283 -3.69 10.15 -7.17
C ALA A 283 -2.19 10.39 -6.92
N GLU A 284 -1.34 10.10 -7.90
CA GLU A 284 0.10 10.35 -7.86
C GLU A 284 0.38 11.86 -7.78
N ALA A 285 -0.24 12.67 -8.66
CA ALA A 285 -0.08 14.12 -8.64
C ALA A 285 -0.59 14.73 -7.31
N MET A 286 -1.65 14.15 -6.72
CA MET A 286 -2.14 14.57 -5.40
C MET A 286 -1.14 14.21 -4.29
N ALA A 287 -0.55 13.03 -4.33
CA ALA A 287 0.47 12.57 -3.39
C ALA A 287 1.73 13.44 -3.46
N ASP A 288 2.21 13.78 -4.68
CA ASP A 288 3.33 14.69 -4.91
C ASP A 288 3.08 16.06 -4.27
N ARG A 289 1.85 16.60 -4.37
CA ARG A 289 1.46 17.86 -3.71
C ARG A 289 1.49 17.79 -2.19
N LEU A 290 1.28 16.59 -1.64
CA LEU A 290 1.35 16.32 -0.20
C LEU A 290 2.77 16.03 0.29
N GLY A 291 3.71 15.74 -0.61
CA GLY A 291 5.06 15.28 -0.25
C GLY A 291 5.05 13.86 0.30
N THR A 292 4.17 13.01 -0.21
CA THR A 292 4.02 11.61 0.17
C THR A 292 3.84 10.71 -1.06
N ILE A 293 3.53 9.43 -0.85
CA ILE A 293 3.30 8.45 -1.90
C ILE A 293 1.80 8.14 -2.05
N HIS A 294 1.39 7.77 -3.25
CA HIS A 294 -0.01 7.45 -3.55
C HIS A 294 -0.55 6.25 -2.73
N TYR A 295 0.30 5.35 -2.22
CA TYR A 295 -0.08 4.31 -1.26
C TYR A 295 -0.77 4.89 -0.02
N GLU A 296 -0.16 5.92 0.60
CA GLU A 296 -0.71 6.59 1.77
C GLU A 296 -2.02 7.30 1.42
N LEU A 297 -2.05 7.95 0.25
CA LEU A 297 -3.24 8.63 -0.22
C LEU A 297 -4.43 7.67 -0.38
N LEU A 298 -4.26 6.53 -1.07
CA LEU A 298 -5.33 5.57 -1.24
C LEU A 298 -5.79 4.96 0.10
N CYS A 299 -4.85 4.70 1.02
CA CYS A 299 -5.13 4.21 2.36
C CYS A 299 -5.82 5.27 3.25
N SER A 300 -5.69 6.57 2.94
CA SER A 300 -6.29 7.65 3.72
C SER A 300 -7.80 7.74 3.58
N VAL A 301 -8.39 7.21 2.50
CA VAL A 301 -9.84 7.20 2.28
C VAL A 301 -10.52 6.31 3.32
N LYS A 302 -11.32 6.92 4.20
CA LYS A 302 -11.90 6.28 5.39
C LYS A 302 -13.08 5.35 5.05
N ASN A 303 -13.41 4.47 5.99
CA ASN A 303 -14.51 3.51 5.85
C ASN A 303 -15.90 4.18 5.75
N ARG A 304 -16.04 5.42 6.22
CA ARG A 304 -17.28 6.19 6.07
C ARG A 304 -17.59 6.58 4.62
N VAL A 305 -16.59 6.54 3.73
CA VAL A 305 -16.79 6.78 2.30
C VAL A 305 -17.22 5.47 1.65
N PRO A 306 -18.45 5.39 1.09
CA PRO A 306 -18.96 4.17 0.50
C PRO A 306 -18.15 3.78 -0.73
N ARG A 307 -17.85 2.48 -0.87
CA ARG A 307 -17.20 1.90 -2.05
C ARG A 307 -18.26 1.46 -3.06
N ARG A 308 -18.08 1.84 -4.31
CA ARG A 308 -18.90 1.36 -5.44
C ARG A 308 -17.98 0.67 -6.43
N TYR A 309 -18.29 -0.57 -6.73
CA TYR A 309 -17.57 -1.37 -7.74
C TYR A 309 -18.35 -1.27 -9.05
N ILE A 310 -17.68 -0.91 -10.15
CA ILE A 310 -18.25 -0.67 -11.48
C ILE A 310 -17.55 -1.54 -12.52
#